data_89131f7f42bcdba59388e3da30ec3554
#
_entry.id   89131f7f42bcdba59388e3da30ec3554
#
_cell.length_a   1.000
_cell.length_b   1.000
_cell.length_c   1.000
_cell.angle_alpha   90.00
_cell.angle_beta   90.00
_cell.angle_gamma   90.00
#
_symmetry.space_group_name_H-M   'P 1'
#
loop_
_entity.id
_entity.type
_entity.pdbx_description
1 polymer ?
#
loop_
_entity_poly.entity_id
_entity_poly.type
_entity_poly.pdbx_seq_one_letter_code
_entity_poly.pdbx_strand_id
1 'polypeptide(L)'
;MKRLILFIALAVSVAGSITAQNNWYERYRECINDSSLEYSRQVIEQWEQAEPESPDVYAAWFNYYFKMSRDEVMQMTPIPPEDGRQALEFEDSTGAPVYMYEAQVFDDSLIAIANEKIDKAISIYPDRLDLPFGKLATLFMLEDYDSAMPVLHQVIERSHLNGNQWLWTLNTPVGEDGETMFKSSMQDYFSRLFDADLDGEAMQLVEWLLQYYPDEVMFRSDKASLLAITGNSDQALPLFLSIHKDYPDDNIVTSNIAYIYKTMGDKKNALKYYRLLSDCGDEEMEELARQAINELTTND
;
A
#
# COMPACT_ATOMS: atom_id res chain seq x y z
N MET A 1 -30.61 -41.12 22.78
CA MET A 1 -29.50 -40.69 23.67
C MET A 1 -28.11 -40.70 22.98
N LYS A 2 -27.81 -41.60 22.03
CA LYS A 2 -26.46 -41.58 21.38
C LYS A 2 -26.17 -40.40 20.43
N ARG A 3 -27.19 -39.74 19.88
CA ARG A 3 -26.98 -38.58 18.98
C ARG A 3 -26.70 -37.23 19.69
N LEU A 4 -27.12 -37.09 20.94
CA LEU A 4 -26.92 -35.88 21.73
C LEU A 4 -25.47 -35.72 22.22
N ILE A 5 -24.82 -36.86 22.51
CA ILE A 5 -23.42 -36.89 23.00
C ILE A 5 -22.44 -36.49 21.89
N LEU A 6 -22.76 -36.83 20.60
CA LEU A 6 -21.90 -36.48 19.48
C LEU A 6 -21.89 -34.98 19.16
N PHE A 7 -23.02 -34.29 19.33
CA PHE A 7 -23.12 -32.84 19.15
C PHE A 7 -22.39 -32.04 20.22
N ILE A 8 -22.40 -32.52 21.47
CA ILE A 8 -21.71 -31.86 22.58
C ILE A 8 -20.19 -32.01 22.44
N ALA A 9 -19.71 -33.15 21.98
CA ALA A 9 -18.28 -33.39 21.75
C ALA A 9 -17.71 -32.54 20.60
N LEU A 10 -18.51 -32.30 19.52
CA LEU A 10 -18.09 -31.45 18.41
C LEU A 10 -18.07 -29.96 18.80
N ALA A 11 -19.06 -29.49 19.59
CA ALA A 11 -19.11 -28.12 20.07
C ALA A 11 -17.95 -27.80 21.06
N VAL A 12 -17.56 -28.75 21.91
CA VAL A 12 -16.45 -28.57 22.84
C VAL A 12 -15.09 -28.53 22.10
N SER A 13 -14.92 -29.30 21.02
CA SER A 13 -13.66 -29.29 20.25
C SER A 13 -13.48 -27.97 19.47
N VAL A 14 -14.55 -27.41 18.90
CA VAL A 14 -14.50 -26.12 18.20
C VAL A 14 -14.27 -24.95 19.17
N ALA A 15 -14.95 -24.93 20.30
CA ALA A 15 -14.73 -23.89 21.32
C ALA A 15 -13.32 -24.00 21.95
N GLY A 16 -12.79 -25.21 22.13
CA GLY A 16 -11.43 -25.43 22.63
C GLY A 16 -10.37 -24.94 21.64
N SER A 17 -10.57 -25.12 20.34
CA SER A 17 -9.62 -24.66 19.30
C SER A 17 -9.56 -23.13 19.22
N ILE A 18 -10.70 -22.45 19.29
CA ILE A 18 -10.74 -20.98 19.24
C ILE A 18 -10.07 -20.36 20.48
N THR A 19 -10.29 -20.92 21.66
CA THR A 19 -9.65 -20.43 22.88
C THR A 19 -8.15 -20.71 22.95
N ALA A 20 -7.69 -21.84 22.40
CA ALA A 20 -6.27 -22.17 22.32
C ALA A 20 -5.53 -21.27 21.32
N GLN A 21 -6.11 -21.03 20.14
CA GLN A 21 -5.54 -20.16 19.12
C GLN A 21 -5.39 -18.71 19.61
N ASN A 22 -6.41 -18.15 20.28
CA ASN A 22 -6.33 -16.83 20.88
C ASN A 22 -5.23 -16.75 21.96
N ASN A 23 -5.02 -17.82 22.72
CA ASN A 23 -3.98 -17.83 23.75
C ASN A 23 -2.57 -17.77 23.14
N TRP A 24 -2.27 -18.50 22.06
CA TRP A 24 -0.96 -18.45 21.40
C TRP A 24 -0.70 -17.11 20.73
N TYR A 25 -1.68 -16.55 20.05
CA TYR A 25 -1.57 -15.24 19.43
C TYR A 25 -1.32 -14.13 20.45
N GLU A 26 -2.04 -14.13 21.58
CA GLU A 26 -1.80 -13.14 22.64
C GLU A 26 -0.40 -13.29 23.26
N ARG A 27 0.06 -14.49 23.52
CA ARG A 27 1.44 -14.74 23.98
C ARG A 27 2.48 -14.23 22.99
N TYR A 28 2.26 -14.46 21.71
CA TYR A 28 3.10 -13.93 20.65
C TYR A 28 3.10 -12.40 20.63
N ARG A 29 1.95 -11.76 20.73
CA ARG A 29 1.82 -10.30 20.79
C ARG A 29 2.58 -9.70 21.98
N GLU A 30 2.57 -10.35 23.11
CA GLU A 30 3.32 -9.90 24.27
C GLU A 30 4.83 -9.96 24.03
N CYS A 31 5.33 -11.00 23.37
CA CYS A 31 6.77 -11.17 23.17
C CYS A 31 7.32 -10.43 21.94
N ILE A 32 6.54 -10.11 20.91
CA ILE A 32 7.05 -9.42 19.73
C ILE A 32 7.49 -7.98 20.03
N ASN A 33 6.87 -7.36 21.03
CA ASN A 33 7.24 -6.03 21.53
C ASN A 33 8.39 -6.07 22.52
N ASP A 34 8.74 -7.25 23.03
CA ASP A 34 9.92 -7.42 23.87
C ASP A 34 11.20 -7.39 23.00
N SER A 35 12.29 -6.88 23.54
CA SER A 35 13.60 -6.84 22.90
C SER A 35 14.25 -8.23 22.74
N SER A 36 13.68 -9.29 23.36
CA SER A 36 14.23 -10.64 23.33
C SER A 36 13.72 -11.45 22.15
N LEU A 37 14.47 -11.42 21.04
CA LEU A 37 14.21 -12.29 19.87
C LEU A 37 14.21 -13.78 20.22
N GLU A 38 15.06 -14.20 21.18
CA GLU A 38 15.12 -15.60 21.63
C GLU A 38 13.80 -16.05 22.29
N TYR A 39 13.18 -15.21 23.10
CA TYR A 39 11.90 -15.53 23.71
C TYR A 39 10.78 -15.60 22.66
N SER A 40 10.77 -14.66 21.72
CA SER A 40 9.81 -14.68 20.59
C SER A 40 9.94 -15.98 19.80
N ARG A 41 11.16 -16.43 19.50
CA ARG A 41 11.42 -17.68 18.80
C ARG A 41 10.85 -18.89 19.55
N GLN A 42 11.09 -18.99 20.85
CA GLN A 42 10.58 -20.09 21.65
C GLN A 42 9.04 -20.15 21.68
N VAL A 43 8.38 -18.99 21.75
CA VAL A 43 6.91 -18.92 21.69
C VAL A 43 6.40 -19.40 20.34
N ILE A 44 7.02 -18.96 19.23
CA ILE A 44 6.60 -19.34 17.88
C ILE A 44 6.84 -20.84 17.65
N GLU A 45 7.98 -21.41 18.09
CA GLU A 45 8.28 -22.84 17.98
C GLU A 45 7.25 -23.70 18.73
N GLN A 46 6.83 -23.28 19.93
CA GLN A 46 5.78 -23.97 20.67
C GLN A 46 4.41 -23.84 19.99
N TRP A 47 4.12 -22.70 19.43
CA TRP A 47 2.89 -22.47 18.68
C TRP A 47 2.83 -23.33 17.41
N GLU A 48 3.93 -23.38 16.65
CA GLU A 48 4.05 -24.22 15.44
C GLU A 48 3.88 -25.72 15.77
N GLN A 49 4.39 -26.19 16.92
CA GLN A 49 4.17 -27.57 17.36
C GLN A 49 2.70 -27.85 17.72
N ALA A 50 2.01 -26.86 18.28
CA ALA A 50 0.59 -26.98 18.67
C ALA A 50 -0.36 -26.83 17.47
N GLU A 51 -0.03 -25.92 16.53
CA GLU A 51 -0.88 -25.52 15.40
C GLU A 51 -0.05 -25.37 14.11
N PRO A 52 0.51 -26.46 13.55
CA PRO A 52 1.50 -26.39 12.47
C PRO A 52 0.96 -25.86 11.14
N GLU A 53 -0.36 -25.82 10.96
CA GLU A 53 -1.02 -25.30 9.77
C GLU A 53 -1.68 -23.93 9.96
N SER A 54 -1.49 -23.31 11.14
CA SER A 54 -2.07 -21.98 11.40
C SER A 54 -1.43 -20.89 10.53
N PRO A 55 -2.21 -20.08 9.79
CA PRO A 55 -1.68 -18.96 9.02
C PRO A 55 -0.95 -17.94 9.91
N ASP A 56 -1.41 -17.80 11.15
CA ASP A 56 -0.84 -16.86 12.11
C ASP A 56 0.55 -17.30 12.59
N VAL A 57 0.85 -18.61 12.61
CA VAL A 57 2.20 -19.13 12.86
C VAL A 57 3.17 -18.73 11.74
N TYR A 58 2.76 -18.87 10.48
CA TYR A 58 3.58 -18.44 9.36
C TYR A 58 3.82 -16.93 9.36
N ALA A 59 2.79 -16.13 9.67
CA ALA A 59 2.92 -14.69 9.83
C ALA A 59 3.85 -14.32 10.99
N ALA A 60 3.80 -15.07 12.10
CA ALA A 60 4.71 -14.89 13.23
C ALA A 60 6.17 -15.18 12.85
N TRP A 61 6.44 -16.25 12.11
CA TRP A 61 7.76 -16.54 11.58
C TRP A 61 8.25 -15.50 10.58
N PHE A 62 7.38 -15.01 9.68
CA PHE A 62 7.70 -13.92 8.76
C PHE A 62 8.19 -12.69 9.54
N ASN A 63 7.39 -12.23 10.49
CA ASN A 63 7.73 -11.07 11.32
C ASN A 63 9.02 -11.28 12.13
N TYR A 64 9.25 -12.50 12.64
CA TYR A 64 10.46 -12.84 13.38
C TYR A 64 11.71 -12.71 12.50
N TYR A 65 11.74 -13.36 11.33
CA TYR A 65 12.88 -13.29 10.41
C TYR A 65 13.09 -11.90 9.84
N PHE A 66 12.01 -11.17 9.54
CA PHE A 66 12.10 -9.78 9.14
C PHE A 66 12.69 -8.90 10.24
N LYS A 67 12.27 -9.06 11.48
CA LYS A 67 12.85 -8.33 12.62
C LYS A 67 14.35 -8.70 12.82
N MET A 68 14.71 -9.97 12.65
CA MET A 68 16.09 -10.43 12.71
C MET A 68 16.98 -9.89 11.60
N SER A 69 16.42 -9.63 10.42
CA SER A 69 17.18 -9.15 9.27
C SER A 69 17.64 -7.70 9.41
N ARG A 70 17.00 -6.93 10.31
CA ARG A 70 17.27 -5.50 10.48
C ARG A 70 18.49 -5.29 11.37
N ASP A 71 19.41 -4.47 10.89
CA ASP A 71 20.54 -3.98 11.64
C ASP A 71 20.72 -2.48 11.44
N GLU A 72 21.36 -1.80 12.36
CA GLU A 72 21.65 -0.38 12.31
C GLU A 72 23.17 -0.21 12.18
N VAL A 73 23.60 0.45 11.10
CA VAL A 73 25.00 0.67 10.82
C VAL A 73 25.30 2.16 10.67
N MET A 74 26.47 2.57 11.09
CA MET A 74 26.98 3.92 10.78
C MET A 74 27.46 3.95 9.34
N GLN A 75 26.77 4.69 8.48
CA GLN A 75 27.14 4.89 7.09
C GLN A 75 27.86 6.21 6.90
N MET A 76 28.88 6.22 6.02
CA MET A 76 29.57 7.43 5.60
C MET A 76 29.45 7.58 4.09
N THR A 77 28.97 8.75 3.63
CA THR A 77 28.77 9.05 2.22
C THR A 77 29.20 10.47 1.88
N PRO A 78 29.59 10.75 0.62
CA PRO A 78 29.86 12.11 0.17
C PRO A 78 28.59 12.93 -0.10
N ILE A 79 27.41 12.32 -0.05
CA ILE A 79 26.10 12.94 -0.33
C ILE A 79 25.28 12.94 0.96
N PRO A 80 24.61 14.04 1.34
CA PRO A 80 23.74 14.06 2.49
C PRO A 80 22.56 13.10 2.31
N PRO A 81 21.98 12.53 3.40
CA PRO A 81 20.81 11.69 3.31
C PRO A 81 19.60 12.51 2.79
N GLU A 82 18.90 11.94 1.80
CA GLU A 82 17.78 12.62 1.12
C GLU A 82 16.49 12.65 1.95
N ASP A 83 16.34 11.73 2.90
CA ASP A 83 15.14 11.55 3.72
C ASP A 83 15.05 12.50 4.94
N GLY A 84 15.93 13.48 5.02
CA GLY A 84 15.96 14.48 6.09
C GLY A 84 16.44 13.96 7.45
N ARG A 85 16.99 12.71 7.53
CA ARG A 85 17.60 12.22 8.78
C ARG A 85 18.81 13.05 9.18
N GLN A 86 19.08 13.11 10.47
CA GLN A 86 20.22 13.86 10.99
C GLN A 86 21.54 13.17 10.60
N ALA A 87 22.46 13.94 10.00
CA ALA A 87 23.80 13.50 9.67
C ALA A 87 24.83 14.43 10.34
N LEU A 88 25.97 13.86 10.72
CA LEU A 88 27.14 14.62 11.10
C LEU A 88 27.93 14.93 9.83
N GLU A 89 28.18 16.22 9.58
CA GLU A 89 29.00 16.68 8.45
C GLU A 89 30.42 16.98 8.91
N PHE A 90 31.40 16.51 8.18
CA PHE A 90 32.82 16.81 8.34
C PHE A 90 33.53 16.77 6.99
N GLU A 91 34.77 17.21 6.94
CA GLU A 91 35.60 17.20 5.73
C GLU A 91 36.56 16.00 5.76
N ASP A 92 36.75 15.37 4.62
CA ASP A 92 37.82 14.37 4.45
C ASP A 92 39.22 15.03 4.32
N SER A 93 40.26 14.24 4.13
CA SER A 93 41.63 14.72 4.00
C SER A 93 41.89 15.60 2.77
N THR A 94 40.93 15.68 1.84
CA THR A 94 40.98 16.53 0.63
C THR A 94 40.15 17.81 0.75
N GLY A 95 39.40 17.95 1.87
CA GLY A 95 38.45 19.04 2.08
C GLY A 95 37.09 18.82 1.46
N ALA A 96 36.78 17.58 1.03
CA ALA A 96 35.46 17.23 0.51
C ALA A 96 34.49 16.89 1.67
N PRO A 97 33.19 17.27 1.57
CA PRO A 97 32.21 16.97 2.61
C PRO A 97 31.94 15.45 2.70
N VAL A 98 31.81 14.99 3.92
CA VAL A 98 31.44 13.60 4.26
C VAL A 98 30.34 13.66 5.30
N TYR A 99 29.27 12.91 5.08
CA TYR A 99 28.12 12.80 5.96
C TYR A 99 28.11 11.45 6.64
N MET A 100 28.03 11.43 7.97
CA MET A 100 27.92 10.22 8.77
C MET A 100 26.56 10.17 9.45
N TYR A 101 25.82 9.10 9.23
CA TYR A 101 24.49 8.91 9.79
C TYR A 101 24.21 7.44 10.03
N GLU A 102 23.22 7.19 10.88
CA GLU A 102 22.73 5.83 11.14
C GLU A 102 21.81 5.38 10.00
N ALA A 103 22.16 4.28 9.36
CA ALA A 103 21.41 3.67 8.28
C ALA A 103 20.90 2.29 8.70
N GLN A 104 19.66 2.00 8.35
CA GLN A 104 19.08 0.68 8.50
C GLN A 104 19.50 -0.19 7.31
N VAL A 105 19.99 -1.38 7.61
CA VAL A 105 20.35 -2.39 6.62
C VAL A 105 19.61 -3.69 6.92
N PHE A 106 19.49 -4.54 5.89
CA PHE A 106 18.76 -5.80 6.02
C PHE A 106 19.62 -6.95 5.51
N ASP A 107 19.53 -8.11 6.18
CA ASP A 107 20.16 -9.35 5.73
C ASP A 107 19.23 -10.04 4.71
N ASP A 108 19.68 -10.09 3.45
CA ASP A 108 18.93 -10.67 2.33
C ASP A 108 18.58 -12.14 2.56
N SER A 109 19.43 -12.90 3.26
CA SER A 109 19.19 -14.32 3.54
C SER A 109 18.03 -14.50 4.51
N LEU A 110 17.92 -13.63 5.52
CA LEU A 110 16.81 -13.65 6.47
C LEU A 110 15.52 -13.12 5.85
N ILE A 111 15.61 -12.12 4.96
CA ILE A 111 14.46 -11.65 4.16
C ILE A 111 13.94 -12.78 3.26
N ALA A 112 14.83 -13.55 2.63
CA ALA A 112 14.42 -14.68 1.80
C ALA A 112 13.67 -15.77 2.61
N ILE A 113 14.14 -16.08 3.83
CA ILE A 113 13.45 -17.01 4.73
C ILE A 113 12.08 -16.45 5.15
N ALA A 114 12.02 -15.16 5.50
CA ALA A 114 10.76 -14.52 5.86
C ALA A 114 9.75 -14.63 4.68
N ASN A 115 10.18 -14.29 3.47
CA ASN A 115 9.33 -14.39 2.28
C ASN A 115 8.86 -15.81 2.01
N GLU A 116 9.68 -16.85 2.18
CA GLU A 116 9.27 -18.26 2.05
C GLU A 116 8.12 -18.59 3.02
N LYS A 117 8.19 -18.12 4.27
CA LYS A 117 7.14 -18.37 5.27
C LYS A 117 5.82 -17.73 4.88
N ILE A 118 5.86 -16.44 4.50
CA ILE A 118 4.61 -15.72 4.18
C ILE A 118 4.00 -16.20 2.85
N ASP A 119 4.81 -16.57 1.85
CA ASP A 119 4.34 -17.11 0.58
C ASP A 119 3.62 -18.43 0.76
N LYS A 120 4.12 -19.29 1.65
CA LYS A 120 3.43 -20.51 2.01
C LYS A 120 2.07 -20.23 2.66
N ALA A 121 2.00 -19.25 3.57
CA ALA A 121 0.73 -18.84 4.18
C ALA A 121 -0.26 -18.32 3.14
N ILE A 122 0.17 -17.42 2.26
CA ILE A 122 -0.67 -16.84 1.19
C ILE A 122 -1.22 -17.94 0.26
N SER A 123 -0.38 -18.94 -0.08
CA SER A 123 -0.80 -20.03 -0.95
C SER A 123 -1.87 -20.93 -0.34
N ILE A 124 -1.84 -21.14 0.97
CA ILE A 124 -2.79 -22.00 1.70
C ILE A 124 -4.05 -21.21 2.10
N TYR A 125 -3.88 -19.94 2.45
CA TYR A 125 -4.94 -19.06 2.97
C TYR A 125 -5.12 -17.79 2.11
N PRO A 126 -5.49 -17.93 0.83
CA PRO A 126 -5.50 -16.82 -0.11
C PRO A 126 -6.52 -15.73 0.21
N ASP A 127 -7.50 -16.00 1.09
CA ASP A 127 -8.49 -15.02 1.54
C ASP A 127 -8.05 -14.20 2.76
N ARG A 128 -6.87 -14.51 3.34
CA ARG A 128 -6.28 -13.75 4.44
C ARG A 128 -5.53 -12.55 3.88
N LEU A 129 -6.19 -11.39 3.83
CA LEU A 129 -5.65 -10.17 3.22
C LEU A 129 -4.44 -9.59 3.99
N ASP A 130 -4.40 -9.76 5.30
CA ASP A 130 -3.28 -9.33 6.14
C ASP A 130 -1.94 -9.99 5.76
N LEU A 131 -1.95 -11.21 5.21
CA LEU A 131 -0.72 -11.91 4.81
C LEU A 131 -0.02 -11.23 3.61
N PRO A 132 -0.67 -11.06 2.44
CA PRO A 132 -0.04 -10.35 1.34
C PRO A 132 0.22 -8.87 1.66
N PHE A 133 -0.61 -8.21 2.47
CA PHE A 133 -0.36 -6.84 2.88
C PHE A 133 0.87 -6.71 3.79
N GLY A 134 1.09 -7.66 4.69
CA GLY A 134 2.33 -7.73 5.48
C GLY A 134 3.57 -7.90 4.60
N LYS A 135 3.50 -8.77 3.58
CA LYS A 135 4.57 -8.94 2.60
C LYS A 135 4.80 -7.67 1.78
N LEU A 136 3.74 -7.07 1.24
CA LEU A 136 3.82 -5.82 0.48
C LEU A 136 4.41 -4.67 1.29
N ALA A 137 4.00 -4.51 2.55
CA ALA A 137 4.56 -3.48 3.44
C ALA A 137 6.08 -3.62 3.57
N THR A 138 6.59 -4.86 3.67
CA THR A 138 8.02 -5.15 3.72
C THR A 138 8.70 -4.87 2.38
N LEU A 139 8.14 -5.33 1.27
CA LEU A 139 8.72 -5.13 -0.06
C LEU A 139 8.80 -3.64 -0.43
N PHE A 140 7.76 -2.88 -0.14
CA PHE A 140 7.77 -1.41 -0.34
C PHE A 140 8.75 -0.69 0.60
N MET A 141 8.96 -1.19 1.83
CA MET A 141 9.99 -0.67 2.73
C MET A 141 11.41 -0.93 2.21
N LEU A 142 11.62 -2.07 1.56
CA LEU A 142 12.88 -2.46 0.95
C LEU A 142 13.06 -1.90 -0.46
N GLU A 143 12.07 -1.18 -1.00
CA GLU A 143 12.04 -0.69 -2.38
C GLU A 143 12.17 -1.83 -3.42
N ASP A 144 11.79 -3.06 -3.05
CA ASP A 144 11.76 -4.22 -3.93
C ASP A 144 10.43 -4.27 -4.71
N TYR A 145 10.28 -3.34 -5.63
CA TYR A 145 9.07 -3.20 -6.43
C TYR A 145 8.90 -4.35 -7.43
N ASP A 146 9.99 -4.92 -7.92
CA ASP A 146 9.96 -6.08 -8.82
C ASP A 146 9.28 -7.28 -8.15
N SER A 147 9.52 -7.49 -6.86
CA SER A 147 8.85 -8.53 -6.07
C SER A 147 7.45 -8.11 -5.60
N ALA A 148 7.19 -6.81 -5.43
CA ALA A 148 5.90 -6.31 -4.97
C ALA A 148 4.80 -6.40 -6.04
N MET A 149 5.11 -6.07 -7.30
CA MET A 149 4.13 -6.03 -8.39
C MET A 149 3.40 -7.37 -8.62
N PRO A 150 4.08 -8.54 -8.66
CA PRO A 150 3.38 -9.83 -8.74
C PRO A 150 2.43 -10.10 -7.56
N VAL A 151 2.78 -9.66 -6.35
CA VAL A 151 1.92 -9.81 -5.15
C VAL A 151 0.68 -8.92 -5.28
N LEU A 152 0.84 -7.66 -5.70
CA LEU A 152 -0.29 -6.76 -5.98
C LEU A 152 -1.25 -7.36 -7.00
N HIS A 153 -0.72 -7.87 -8.12
CA HIS A 153 -1.54 -8.52 -9.15
C HIS A 153 -2.34 -9.71 -8.59
N GLN A 154 -1.69 -10.59 -7.82
CA GLN A 154 -2.33 -11.73 -7.18
C GLN A 154 -3.45 -11.32 -6.23
N VAL A 155 -3.25 -10.27 -5.42
CA VAL A 155 -4.26 -9.76 -4.49
C VAL A 155 -5.45 -9.16 -5.24
N ILE A 156 -5.21 -8.44 -6.35
CA ILE A 156 -6.26 -7.88 -7.21
C ILE A 156 -7.10 -8.99 -7.84
N GLU A 157 -6.48 -10.01 -8.41
CA GLU A 157 -7.20 -11.16 -8.93
C GLU A 157 -8.03 -11.85 -7.85
N ARG A 158 -7.45 -12.02 -6.65
CA ARG A 158 -8.14 -12.67 -5.53
C ARG A 158 -9.34 -11.85 -5.06
N SER A 159 -9.25 -10.52 -5.02
CA SER A 159 -10.37 -9.64 -4.64
C SER A 159 -11.60 -9.86 -5.52
N HIS A 160 -11.37 -10.04 -6.82
CA HIS A 160 -12.44 -10.37 -7.76
C HIS A 160 -13.00 -11.76 -7.53
N LEU A 161 -12.14 -12.77 -7.32
CA LEU A 161 -12.55 -14.16 -7.14
C LEU A 161 -13.34 -14.40 -5.86
N ASN A 162 -12.99 -13.76 -4.75
CA ASN A 162 -13.66 -13.92 -3.46
C ASN A 162 -14.75 -12.85 -3.20
N GLY A 163 -14.95 -11.91 -4.15
CA GLY A 163 -15.92 -10.82 -4.01
C GLY A 163 -15.62 -9.91 -2.81
N ASN A 164 -14.35 -9.67 -2.52
CA ASN A 164 -13.86 -8.90 -1.37
C ASN A 164 -14.30 -9.46 -0.01
N GLN A 165 -14.63 -10.76 0.06
CA GLN A 165 -14.90 -11.44 1.32
C GLN A 165 -13.59 -11.85 1.99
N TRP A 166 -12.94 -10.87 2.58
CA TRP A 166 -11.62 -11.02 3.16
C TRP A 166 -11.66 -11.49 4.63
N LEU A 167 -10.65 -12.24 4.98
CA LEU A 167 -10.32 -12.58 6.36
C LEU A 167 -9.08 -11.78 6.81
N TRP A 168 -8.97 -11.61 8.11
CA TRP A 168 -7.85 -10.99 8.79
C TRP A 168 -7.28 -11.93 9.85
N THR A 169 -6.33 -11.47 10.65
CA THR A 169 -5.71 -12.21 11.76
C THR A 169 -6.73 -13.08 12.52
N LEU A 170 -6.34 -14.30 12.84
CA LEU A 170 -7.18 -15.33 13.47
C LEU A 170 -8.41 -15.71 12.62
N ASN A 171 -8.30 -15.58 11.30
CA ASN A 171 -9.39 -15.81 10.35
C ASN A 171 -10.66 -15.00 10.64
N THR A 172 -10.51 -13.82 11.25
CA THR A 172 -11.63 -12.92 11.54
C THR A 172 -12.12 -12.29 10.23
N PRO A 173 -13.41 -12.37 9.89
CA PRO A 173 -13.93 -11.68 8.71
C PRO A 173 -13.75 -10.16 8.82
N VAL A 174 -13.30 -9.51 7.73
CA VAL A 174 -13.24 -8.05 7.63
C VAL A 174 -14.65 -7.45 7.59
N GLY A 175 -15.62 -8.20 7.10
CA GLY A 175 -17.02 -7.77 7.06
C GLY A 175 -17.35 -6.88 5.87
N GLU A 176 -18.34 -6.00 6.06
CA GLU A 176 -18.88 -5.14 4.99
C GLU A 176 -17.87 -4.12 4.46
N ASP A 177 -16.85 -3.78 5.24
CA ASP A 177 -15.80 -2.83 4.84
C ASP A 177 -14.69 -3.44 3.97
N GLY A 178 -14.76 -4.73 3.65
CA GLY A 178 -13.70 -5.47 2.95
C GLY A 178 -13.35 -4.89 1.58
N GLU A 179 -14.34 -4.48 0.79
CA GLU A 179 -14.12 -3.85 -0.52
C GLU A 179 -13.51 -2.45 -0.37
N THR A 180 -14.03 -1.64 0.54
CA THR A 180 -13.51 -0.29 0.80
C THR A 180 -12.07 -0.34 1.29
N MET A 181 -11.77 -1.24 2.24
CA MET A 181 -10.42 -1.43 2.75
C MET A 181 -9.45 -1.87 1.64
N PHE A 182 -9.86 -2.83 0.80
CA PHE A 182 -9.06 -3.26 -0.33
C PHE A 182 -8.76 -2.11 -1.30
N LYS A 183 -9.80 -1.39 -1.75
CA LYS A 183 -9.64 -0.28 -2.71
C LYS A 183 -8.77 0.85 -2.15
N SER A 184 -8.98 1.24 -0.89
CA SER A 184 -8.16 2.26 -0.23
C SER A 184 -6.70 1.84 -0.10
N SER A 185 -6.44 0.55 0.17
CA SER A 185 -5.06 0.03 0.23
C SER A 185 -4.41 0.02 -1.16
N MET A 186 -5.16 -0.28 -2.22
CA MET A 186 -4.63 -0.19 -3.59
C MET A 186 -4.28 1.26 -3.97
N GLN A 187 -5.08 2.22 -3.52
CA GLN A 187 -4.78 3.65 -3.68
C GLN A 187 -3.51 4.07 -2.93
N ASP A 188 -3.29 3.54 -1.73
CA ASP A 188 -2.04 3.80 -0.99
C ASP A 188 -0.82 3.25 -1.74
N TYR A 189 -0.89 2.03 -2.29
CA TYR A 189 0.18 1.49 -3.11
C TYR A 189 0.39 2.28 -4.41
N PHE A 190 -0.68 2.71 -5.05
CA PHE A 190 -0.58 3.61 -6.21
C PHE A 190 0.17 4.90 -5.85
N SER A 191 -0.23 5.58 -4.79
CA SER A 191 0.41 6.83 -4.34
C SER A 191 1.89 6.63 -4.04
N ARG A 192 2.27 5.51 -3.40
CA ARG A 192 3.67 5.20 -3.11
C ARG A 192 4.51 4.92 -4.36
N LEU A 193 3.95 4.25 -5.38
CA LEU A 193 4.62 4.06 -6.66
C LEU A 193 4.78 5.40 -7.40
N PHE A 194 3.75 6.21 -7.37
CA PHE A 194 3.73 7.54 -7.97
C PHE A 194 4.77 8.48 -7.31
N ASP A 195 4.82 8.52 -5.98
CA ASP A 195 5.77 9.32 -5.21
C ASP A 195 7.23 8.86 -5.39
N ALA A 196 7.43 7.60 -5.79
CA ALA A 196 8.73 7.02 -6.14
C ALA A 196 9.12 7.22 -7.62
N ASP A 197 8.38 8.02 -8.40
CA ASP A 197 8.57 8.23 -9.84
C ASP A 197 8.51 6.92 -10.68
N LEU A 198 7.78 5.91 -10.18
CA LEU A 198 7.57 4.61 -10.83
C LEU A 198 6.28 4.61 -11.68
N ASP A 199 6.21 5.54 -12.63
CA ASP A 199 5.02 5.77 -13.48
C ASP A 199 4.58 4.51 -14.25
N GLY A 200 5.54 3.66 -14.64
CA GLY A 200 5.28 2.41 -15.35
C GLY A 200 4.55 1.39 -14.48
N GLU A 201 5.03 1.17 -13.28
CA GLU A 201 4.46 0.28 -12.26
C GLU A 201 3.11 0.80 -11.76
N ALA A 202 3.01 2.11 -11.53
CA ALA A 202 1.75 2.76 -11.16
C ALA A 202 0.70 2.60 -12.26
N MET A 203 1.05 2.79 -13.53
CA MET A 203 0.15 2.56 -14.66
C MET A 203 -0.29 1.08 -14.74
N GLN A 204 0.64 0.15 -14.56
CA GLN A 204 0.35 -1.28 -14.58
C GLN A 204 -0.62 -1.67 -13.45
N LEU A 205 -0.41 -1.16 -12.24
CA LEU A 205 -1.30 -1.37 -11.11
C LEU A 205 -2.73 -0.89 -11.42
N VAL A 206 -2.86 0.33 -11.93
CA VAL A 206 -4.17 0.91 -12.27
C VAL A 206 -4.85 0.13 -13.41
N GLU A 207 -4.10 -0.35 -14.40
CA GLU A 207 -4.67 -1.15 -15.48
C GLU A 207 -5.20 -2.50 -14.99
N TRP A 208 -4.52 -3.17 -14.06
CA TRP A 208 -5.02 -4.37 -13.41
C TRP A 208 -6.29 -4.10 -12.60
N LEU A 209 -6.33 -3.00 -11.84
CA LEU A 209 -7.50 -2.60 -11.06
C LEU A 209 -8.70 -2.30 -11.95
N LEU A 210 -8.52 -1.54 -13.04
CA LEU A 210 -9.60 -1.21 -13.98
C LEU A 210 -10.11 -2.40 -14.78
N GLN A 211 -9.37 -3.50 -14.88
CA GLN A 211 -9.86 -4.74 -15.47
C GLN A 211 -11.04 -5.32 -14.65
N TYR A 212 -11.01 -5.19 -13.33
CA TYR A 212 -12.02 -5.75 -12.41
C TYR A 212 -12.97 -4.68 -11.85
N TYR A 213 -12.53 -3.43 -11.78
CA TYR A 213 -13.28 -2.28 -11.26
C TYR A 213 -13.35 -1.14 -12.29
N PRO A 214 -13.94 -1.38 -13.49
CA PRO A 214 -13.87 -0.42 -14.62
C PRO A 214 -14.59 0.90 -14.34
N ASP A 215 -15.56 0.91 -13.44
CA ASP A 215 -16.35 2.09 -13.09
C ASP A 215 -15.85 2.81 -11.83
N GLU A 216 -14.78 2.29 -11.18
CA GLU A 216 -14.21 2.92 -9.98
C GLU A 216 -13.56 4.26 -10.32
N VAL A 217 -14.16 5.33 -9.79
CA VAL A 217 -13.77 6.72 -10.13
C VAL A 217 -12.34 7.01 -9.74
N MET A 218 -11.92 6.53 -8.57
CA MET A 218 -10.58 6.72 -8.04
C MET A 218 -9.53 6.16 -9.02
N PHE A 219 -9.66 4.91 -9.45
CA PHE A 219 -8.70 4.28 -10.38
C PHE A 219 -8.75 4.89 -11.78
N ARG A 220 -9.93 5.34 -12.23
CA ARG A 220 -10.06 6.07 -13.50
C ARG A 220 -9.35 7.42 -13.45
N SER A 221 -9.44 8.10 -12.31
CA SER A 221 -8.77 9.38 -12.07
C SER A 221 -7.25 9.21 -12.02
N ASP A 222 -6.76 8.15 -11.35
CA ASP A 222 -5.33 7.81 -11.29
C ASP A 222 -4.76 7.57 -12.69
N LYS A 223 -5.45 6.76 -13.51
CA LYS A 223 -5.05 6.55 -14.90
C LYS A 223 -4.96 7.84 -15.69
N ALA A 224 -5.98 8.70 -15.55
CA ALA A 224 -6.01 9.98 -16.25
C ALA A 224 -4.89 10.91 -15.77
N SER A 225 -4.59 10.92 -14.48
CA SER A 225 -3.49 11.70 -13.88
C SER A 225 -2.12 11.25 -14.42
N LEU A 226 -1.86 9.94 -14.41
CA LEU A 226 -0.61 9.38 -14.96
C LEU A 226 -0.44 9.73 -16.44
N LEU A 227 -1.49 9.60 -17.25
CA LEU A 227 -1.45 9.98 -18.66
C LEU A 227 -1.15 11.47 -18.82
N ALA A 228 -1.70 12.32 -17.97
CA ALA A 228 -1.48 13.77 -18.04
C ALA A 228 -0.02 14.13 -17.72
N ILE A 229 0.56 13.60 -16.65
CA ILE A 229 1.94 13.91 -16.23
C ILE A 229 2.99 13.31 -17.18
N THR A 230 2.70 12.16 -17.79
CA THR A 230 3.59 11.51 -18.78
C THR A 230 3.43 12.12 -20.19
N GLY A 231 2.72 13.25 -20.34
CA GLY A 231 2.58 14.01 -21.58
C GLY A 231 1.51 13.49 -22.55
N ASN A 232 0.71 12.50 -22.15
CA ASN A 232 -0.37 11.92 -22.95
C ASN A 232 -1.70 12.63 -22.71
N SER A 233 -1.69 13.98 -22.72
CA SER A 233 -2.85 14.82 -22.43
C SER A 233 -4.06 14.57 -23.32
N ASP A 234 -3.84 14.17 -24.57
CA ASP A 234 -4.88 13.78 -25.55
C ASP A 234 -5.66 12.52 -25.12
N GLN A 235 -5.03 11.63 -24.38
CA GLN A 235 -5.67 10.43 -23.80
C GLN A 235 -6.24 10.71 -22.39
N ALA A 236 -5.60 11.55 -21.61
CA ALA A 236 -6.05 11.92 -20.25
C ALA A 236 -7.36 12.70 -20.28
N LEU A 237 -7.46 13.71 -21.16
CA LEU A 237 -8.59 14.64 -21.21
C LEU A 237 -9.95 13.95 -21.40
N PRO A 238 -10.14 12.99 -22.34
CA PRO A 238 -11.41 12.28 -22.46
C PRO A 238 -11.82 11.50 -21.22
N LEU A 239 -10.85 10.94 -20.48
CA LEU A 239 -11.11 10.22 -19.22
C LEU A 239 -11.60 11.19 -18.15
N PHE A 240 -10.90 12.30 -17.92
CA PHE A 240 -11.34 13.32 -16.97
C PHE A 240 -12.67 13.93 -17.33
N LEU A 241 -12.93 14.22 -18.61
CA LEU A 241 -14.23 14.73 -19.06
C LEU A 241 -15.37 13.73 -18.81
N SER A 242 -15.11 12.45 -18.97
CA SER A 242 -16.07 11.40 -18.64
C SER A 242 -16.35 11.33 -17.13
N ILE A 243 -15.31 11.44 -16.28
CA ILE A 243 -15.49 11.49 -14.83
C ILE A 243 -16.26 12.75 -14.42
N HIS A 244 -15.88 13.93 -14.93
CA HIS A 244 -16.56 15.20 -14.63
C HIS A 244 -18.03 15.21 -15.02
N LYS A 245 -18.41 14.51 -16.09
CA LYS A 245 -19.82 14.37 -16.49
C LYS A 245 -20.66 13.67 -15.43
N ASP A 246 -20.09 12.64 -14.79
CA ASP A 246 -20.77 11.83 -13.79
C ASP A 246 -20.65 12.46 -12.38
N TYR A 247 -19.56 13.19 -12.13
CA TYR A 247 -19.21 13.85 -10.87
C TYR A 247 -18.80 15.31 -11.11
N PRO A 248 -19.77 16.19 -11.45
CA PRO A 248 -19.46 17.58 -11.83
C PRO A 248 -18.92 18.45 -10.70
N ASP A 249 -19.15 18.05 -9.44
CA ASP A 249 -18.71 18.76 -8.26
C ASP A 249 -17.30 18.30 -7.76
N ASP A 250 -16.64 17.39 -8.50
CA ASP A 250 -15.27 16.99 -8.20
C ASP A 250 -14.30 18.08 -8.65
N ASN A 251 -13.81 18.85 -7.66
CA ASN A 251 -12.90 19.97 -7.89
C ASN A 251 -11.53 19.53 -8.40
N ILE A 252 -11.04 18.36 -7.98
CA ILE A 252 -9.74 17.82 -8.42
C ILE A 252 -9.81 17.47 -9.91
N VAL A 253 -10.83 16.75 -10.30
CA VAL A 253 -11.06 16.40 -11.72
C VAL A 253 -11.25 17.67 -12.58
N THR A 254 -12.01 18.64 -12.07
CA THR A 254 -12.23 19.92 -12.76
C THR A 254 -10.93 20.70 -12.92
N SER A 255 -10.07 20.72 -11.90
CA SER A 255 -8.75 21.34 -11.93
C SER A 255 -7.82 20.68 -12.97
N ASN A 256 -7.80 19.35 -13.00
CA ASN A 256 -7.00 18.59 -13.96
C ASN A 256 -7.44 18.87 -15.40
N ILE A 257 -8.74 18.93 -15.68
CA ILE A 257 -9.27 19.32 -17.00
C ILE A 257 -8.81 20.73 -17.38
N ALA A 258 -8.94 21.69 -16.46
CA ALA A 258 -8.52 23.06 -16.69
C ALA A 258 -7.02 23.16 -17.01
N TYR A 259 -6.20 22.45 -16.24
CA TYR A 259 -4.76 22.40 -16.42
C TYR A 259 -4.37 21.78 -17.78
N ILE A 260 -4.99 20.65 -18.16
CA ILE A 260 -4.71 20.01 -19.45
C ILE A 260 -5.08 20.95 -20.62
N TYR A 261 -6.24 21.60 -20.59
CA TYR A 261 -6.58 22.59 -21.62
C TYR A 261 -5.61 23.77 -21.66
N LYS A 262 -5.12 24.22 -20.48
CA LYS A 262 -4.09 25.28 -20.40
C LYS A 262 -2.78 24.81 -21.07
N THR A 263 -2.31 23.61 -20.79
CA THR A 263 -1.06 23.06 -21.37
C THR A 263 -1.17 22.78 -22.88
N MET A 264 -2.35 22.41 -23.35
CA MET A 264 -2.66 22.25 -24.78
C MET A 264 -2.84 23.58 -25.53
N GLY A 265 -2.83 24.71 -24.82
CA GLY A 265 -3.05 26.05 -25.41
C GLY A 265 -4.50 26.37 -25.71
N ASP A 266 -5.46 25.54 -25.30
CA ASP A 266 -6.89 25.83 -25.43
C ASP A 266 -7.35 26.76 -24.30
N LYS A 267 -6.97 28.04 -24.45
CA LYS A 267 -7.29 29.11 -23.51
C LYS A 267 -8.77 29.21 -23.17
N LYS A 268 -9.63 29.01 -24.20
CA LYS A 268 -11.08 29.13 -24.04
C LYS A 268 -11.63 28.08 -23.07
N ASN A 269 -11.26 26.82 -23.29
CA ASN A 269 -11.72 25.72 -22.43
C ASN A 269 -11.01 25.74 -21.07
N ALA A 270 -9.74 26.07 -20.99
CA ALA A 270 -9.03 26.28 -19.73
C ALA A 270 -9.76 27.29 -18.84
N LEU A 271 -10.07 28.51 -19.38
CA LEU A 271 -10.84 29.53 -18.66
C LEU A 271 -12.23 29.06 -18.25
N LYS A 272 -12.90 28.23 -19.06
CA LYS A 272 -14.21 27.68 -18.72
C LYS A 272 -14.13 26.84 -17.44
N TYR A 273 -13.16 25.92 -17.33
CA TYR A 273 -13.06 25.03 -16.20
C TYR A 273 -12.44 25.69 -14.95
N TYR A 274 -11.46 26.60 -15.11
CA TYR A 274 -10.98 27.38 -13.96
C TYR A 274 -12.07 28.27 -13.35
N ARG A 275 -13.01 28.78 -14.14
CA ARG A 275 -14.15 29.55 -13.60
C ARG A 275 -15.11 28.71 -12.77
N LEU A 276 -15.24 27.40 -13.02
CA LEU A 276 -16.02 26.52 -12.16
C LEU A 276 -15.41 26.38 -10.76
N LEU A 277 -14.08 26.51 -10.65
CA LEU A 277 -13.37 26.44 -9.38
C LEU A 277 -13.32 27.75 -8.61
N SER A 278 -13.72 28.90 -9.23
CA SER A 278 -13.57 30.22 -8.58
C SER A 278 -14.49 30.46 -7.39
N ASP A 279 -15.49 29.60 -7.17
CA ASP A 279 -16.46 29.68 -6.07
C ASP A 279 -16.90 28.23 -5.68
N CYS A 280 -15.91 27.35 -5.53
CA CYS A 280 -16.16 25.92 -5.27
C CYS A 280 -16.18 25.57 -3.77
N GLY A 281 -15.91 26.54 -2.90
CA GLY A 281 -15.90 26.34 -1.46
C GLY A 281 -14.60 25.73 -0.91
N ASP A 282 -13.60 25.54 -1.77
CA ASP A 282 -12.24 25.11 -1.42
C ASP A 282 -11.27 26.28 -1.67
N GLU A 283 -10.75 26.87 -0.60
CA GLU A 283 -9.95 28.11 -0.66
C GLU A 283 -8.66 27.93 -1.48
N GLU A 284 -8.03 26.76 -1.43
CA GLU A 284 -6.81 26.45 -2.19
C GLU A 284 -7.10 26.34 -3.69
N MET A 285 -8.16 25.63 -4.06
CA MET A 285 -8.60 25.51 -5.46
C MET A 285 -9.08 26.85 -6.04
N GLU A 286 -9.77 27.66 -5.26
CA GLU A 286 -10.19 29.01 -5.68
C GLU A 286 -8.99 29.93 -5.92
N GLU A 287 -7.95 29.88 -5.09
CA GLU A 287 -6.73 30.66 -5.28
C GLU A 287 -5.97 30.20 -6.52
N LEU A 288 -5.81 28.89 -6.71
CA LEU A 288 -5.21 28.30 -7.92
C LEU A 288 -5.96 28.77 -9.16
N ALA A 289 -7.30 28.71 -9.15
CA ALA A 289 -8.13 29.13 -10.25
C ALA A 289 -7.97 30.62 -10.56
N ARG A 290 -7.94 31.50 -9.53
CA ARG A 290 -7.73 32.94 -9.70
C ARG A 290 -6.38 33.27 -10.33
N GLN A 291 -5.32 32.62 -9.89
CA GLN A 291 -3.98 32.78 -10.47
C GLN A 291 -3.94 32.36 -11.93
N ALA A 292 -4.47 31.17 -12.25
CA ALA A 292 -4.50 30.65 -13.61
C ALA A 292 -5.34 31.53 -14.57
N ILE A 293 -6.49 32.04 -14.11
CA ILE A 293 -7.33 32.95 -14.88
C ILE A 293 -6.58 34.27 -15.17
N ASN A 294 -5.91 34.84 -14.18
CA ASN A 294 -5.11 36.06 -14.36
C ASN A 294 -3.99 35.84 -15.38
N GLU A 295 -3.21 34.77 -15.26
CA GLU A 295 -2.17 34.43 -16.24
C GLU A 295 -2.70 34.31 -17.67
N LEU A 296 -3.83 33.58 -17.81
CA LEU A 296 -4.46 33.38 -19.12
C LEU A 296 -5.06 34.63 -19.72
N THR A 297 -5.44 35.66 -18.92
CA THR A 297 -6.07 36.88 -19.38
C THR A 297 -5.11 38.04 -19.57
N THR A 298 -3.93 38.03 -18.95
CA THR A 298 -2.95 39.12 -18.99
C THR A 298 -1.96 38.98 -20.14
N ASN A 299 -1.80 37.78 -20.72
CA ASN A 299 -0.85 37.49 -21.80
C ASN A 299 -1.49 37.59 -23.20
N ASP A 300 -2.47 38.49 -23.41
CA ASP A 300 -3.04 38.86 -24.71
C ASP A 300 -2.48 40.14 -25.28
#